data_1780c2806f3d3dc0035bd977cd0a6eb0
#
_entry.id   1780c2806f3d3dc0035bd977cd0a6eb0
#
_cell.length_a   1.000
_cell.length_b   1.000
_cell.length_c   1.000
_cell.angle_alpha   90.00
_cell.angle_beta   90.00
_cell.angle_gamma   90.00
#
_symmetry.space_group_name_H-M   'P 1'
#
loop_
_entity.id
_entity.type
_entity.pdbx_description
1 polymer ?
#
loop_
_entity_poly.entity_id
_entity_poly.type
_entity_poly.pdbx_seq_one_letter_code
_entity_poly.pdbx_strand_id
1 'polypeptide(L)'
;RQYLPTGGWWWGAWSFNNGRPASGNQQYAGWGYQILPYLENEALWLGNGAKDVDGNGAIADWERFYMARGTPVAQYFCPSRRSASDGVKSSGEWYGAPFPGGRAPFAQTDYAGNSLDTGDNWLGGEGAPWHNEGDGPILRVDGDQPNLDLRKLCTFNGVKDGTTNVVLLGEKALDNDNCKGNMCGDDNEGYTAGWDHDTMRHTGFVPQSDGDRSGTWYGDGRFGAAHPSVINIVLCDGSVRTINYNINELIWRRMGHRDDGKRVEY
;
A
#
# COMPACT_ATOMS: atom_id res chain seq x y z
N ARG A 1 14.69 -11.52 -13.31
CA ARG A 1 14.59 -11.90 -11.89
C ARG A 1 13.16 -11.57 -11.46
N GLN A 2 12.46 -12.56 -10.91
CA GLN A 2 11.11 -12.35 -10.39
C GLN A 2 11.23 -11.94 -8.92
N TYR A 3 10.79 -10.73 -8.60
CA TYR A 3 10.67 -10.21 -7.24
C TYR A 3 9.23 -9.74 -7.00
N LEU A 4 8.82 -9.74 -5.74
CA LEU A 4 7.55 -9.20 -5.31
C LEU A 4 7.55 -7.66 -5.44
N PRO A 5 6.38 -7.01 -5.59
CA PRO A 5 6.31 -5.56 -5.58
C PRO A 5 6.84 -5.00 -4.25
N THR A 6 7.28 -3.77 -4.26
CA THR A 6 7.79 -3.08 -3.07
C THR A 6 6.74 -2.14 -2.48
N GLY A 7 6.91 -1.77 -1.24
CA GLY A 7 6.10 -0.73 -0.61
C GLY A 7 6.47 0.70 -1.07
N GLY A 8 7.41 0.83 -2.00
CA GLY A 8 7.90 2.14 -2.37
C GLY A 8 8.77 2.79 -1.30
N TRP A 9 8.98 4.12 -1.39
CA TRP A 9 9.86 4.84 -0.46
C TRP A 9 9.09 5.55 0.65
N TRP A 10 8.26 6.52 0.33
CA TRP A 10 7.44 7.30 1.27
C TRP A 10 6.14 7.74 0.60
N TRP A 11 5.18 8.23 1.36
CA TRP A 11 3.81 8.51 0.90
C TRP A 11 3.71 9.30 -0.41
N GLY A 12 4.53 10.31 -0.60
CA GLY A 12 4.50 11.19 -1.78
C GLY A 12 5.45 10.80 -2.90
N ALA A 13 6.21 9.70 -2.73
CA ALA A 13 7.26 9.36 -3.67
C ALA A 13 6.74 8.64 -4.92
N TRP A 14 7.38 8.90 -6.03
CA TRP A 14 7.14 8.25 -7.31
C TRP A 14 8.40 8.32 -8.17
N SER A 15 8.49 7.47 -9.17
CA SER A 15 9.63 7.50 -10.10
C SER A 15 9.19 7.26 -11.53
N PHE A 16 9.48 8.25 -12.33
CA PHE A 16 9.44 8.19 -13.79
C PHE A 16 10.81 8.59 -14.32
N ASN A 17 11.18 8.05 -15.46
CA ASN A 17 12.41 8.38 -16.15
C ASN A 17 12.14 8.48 -17.63
N ASN A 18 12.23 9.70 -18.20
CA ASN A 18 11.99 9.99 -19.60
C ASN A 18 10.62 9.46 -20.10
N GLY A 19 9.56 9.75 -19.39
CA GLY A 19 8.19 9.39 -19.77
C GLY A 19 7.82 7.93 -19.47
N ARG A 20 8.63 7.20 -18.72
CA ARG A 20 8.35 5.81 -18.32
C ARG A 20 8.52 5.61 -16.82
N PRO A 21 7.65 4.79 -16.20
CA PRO A 21 7.83 4.42 -14.79
C PRO A 21 9.14 3.67 -14.60
N ALA A 22 9.81 3.94 -13.52
CA ALA A 22 10.91 3.13 -13.03
C ALA A 22 10.40 1.77 -12.53
N SER A 23 11.29 0.84 -12.25
CA SER A 23 10.95 -0.51 -11.78
C SER A 23 11.88 -0.98 -10.66
N GLY A 24 11.45 -2.01 -9.94
CA GLY A 24 12.22 -2.59 -8.83
C GLY A 24 12.47 -1.57 -7.73
N ASN A 25 13.68 -1.55 -7.21
CA ASN A 25 14.10 -0.64 -6.15
C ASN A 25 14.21 0.84 -6.57
N GLN A 26 14.07 1.14 -7.85
CA GLN A 26 14.03 2.50 -8.37
C GLN A 26 12.59 3.04 -8.48
N GLN A 27 11.57 2.22 -8.28
CA GLN A 27 10.19 2.66 -8.23
C GLN A 27 9.80 3.03 -6.81
N TYR A 28 9.57 4.31 -6.57
CA TYR A 28 9.27 4.85 -5.25
C TYR A 28 7.77 4.90 -4.91
N ALA A 29 6.90 4.75 -5.91
CA ALA A 29 5.49 4.49 -5.67
C ALA A 29 5.29 3.06 -5.14
N GLY A 30 4.24 2.84 -4.35
CA GLY A 30 3.97 1.58 -3.67
C GLY A 30 3.52 0.44 -4.59
N TRP A 31 3.26 -0.70 -3.97
CA TRP A 31 2.85 -1.94 -4.62
C TRP A 31 1.63 -1.76 -5.53
N GLY A 32 0.66 -0.95 -5.10
CA GLY A 32 -0.57 -0.72 -5.86
C GLY A 32 -0.33 -0.08 -7.23
N TYR A 33 0.64 0.83 -7.32
CA TYR A 33 1.05 1.37 -8.62
C TYR A 33 1.85 0.35 -9.45
N GLN A 34 2.73 -0.41 -8.81
CA GLN A 34 3.63 -1.34 -9.47
C GLN A 34 2.92 -2.53 -10.13
N ILE A 35 1.76 -2.93 -9.62
CA ILE A 35 1.01 -4.07 -10.19
C ILE A 35 -0.03 -3.69 -11.24
N LEU A 36 -0.21 -2.41 -11.56
CA LEU A 36 -1.17 -1.96 -12.58
C LEU A 36 -1.08 -2.70 -13.92
N PRO A 37 0.13 -2.98 -14.48
CA PRO A 37 0.23 -3.74 -15.72
C PRO A 37 -0.35 -5.15 -15.64
N TYR A 38 -0.32 -5.77 -14.46
CA TYR A 38 -0.85 -7.11 -14.22
C TYR A 38 -2.37 -7.11 -13.95
N LEU A 39 -2.97 -5.93 -13.79
CA LEU A 39 -4.41 -5.71 -13.65
C LEU A 39 -5.03 -5.17 -14.94
N GLU A 40 -4.37 -5.38 -16.09
CA GLU A 40 -4.80 -4.87 -17.40
C GLU A 40 -4.86 -3.32 -17.47
N ASN A 41 -4.13 -2.64 -16.60
CA ASN A 41 -4.04 -1.19 -16.51
C ASN A 41 -2.67 -0.64 -16.94
N GLU A 42 -2.02 -1.26 -17.95
CA GLU A 42 -0.70 -0.83 -18.43
C GLU A 42 -0.73 0.61 -18.95
N ALA A 43 -1.80 1.00 -19.65
CA ALA A 43 -1.94 2.38 -20.14
C ALA A 43 -1.93 3.40 -18.98
N LEU A 44 -2.59 3.06 -17.88
CA LEU A 44 -2.60 3.86 -16.66
C LEU A 44 -1.21 3.90 -16.01
N TRP A 45 -0.55 2.76 -15.91
CA TRP A 45 0.81 2.66 -15.39
C TRP A 45 1.81 3.51 -16.19
N LEU A 46 1.70 3.55 -17.53
CA LEU A 46 2.52 4.37 -18.41
C LEU A 46 2.13 5.86 -18.38
N GLY A 47 1.05 6.23 -17.70
CA GLY A 47 0.54 7.60 -17.72
C GLY A 47 0.01 8.03 -19.10
N ASN A 48 -0.42 7.07 -19.92
CA ASN A 48 -1.00 7.35 -21.23
C ASN A 48 -2.37 8.01 -21.08
N GLY A 49 -2.56 9.18 -21.71
CA GLY A 49 -3.75 10.00 -21.55
C GLY A 49 -3.62 11.10 -20.49
N ALA A 50 -2.44 11.25 -19.89
CA ALA A 50 -2.13 12.43 -19.08
C ALA A 50 -2.32 13.71 -19.88
N LYS A 51 -2.71 14.77 -19.19
CA LYS A 51 -2.96 16.08 -19.80
C LYS A 51 -1.91 17.06 -19.33
N ASP A 52 -1.60 18.03 -20.18
CA ASP A 52 -0.84 19.21 -19.79
C ASP A 52 -1.71 20.03 -18.81
N VAL A 53 -1.43 19.90 -17.54
CA VAL A 53 -2.23 20.51 -16.47
C VAL A 53 -1.71 21.90 -16.14
N ASP A 54 -0.42 22.13 -16.30
CA ASP A 54 0.23 23.44 -16.04
C ASP A 54 0.22 24.37 -17.27
N GLY A 55 -0.18 23.87 -18.45
CA GLY A 55 -0.33 24.65 -19.66
C GLY A 55 0.98 25.04 -20.35
N ASN A 56 2.06 24.29 -20.06
CA ASN A 56 3.38 24.59 -20.63
C ASN A 56 3.62 24.01 -22.04
N GLY A 57 2.67 23.27 -22.58
CA GLY A 57 2.71 22.66 -23.91
C GLY A 57 3.38 21.29 -23.97
N ALA A 58 3.71 20.69 -22.83
CA ALA A 58 4.33 19.36 -22.73
C ALA A 58 3.69 18.54 -21.61
N ILE A 59 3.75 17.20 -21.73
CA ILE A 59 3.31 16.30 -20.67
C ILE A 59 4.53 15.87 -19.83
N ALA A 60 4.62 16.39 -18.63
CA ALA A 60 5.70 16.05 -17.69
C ALA A 60 5.47 14.69 -17.01
N ASP A 61 6.54 14.13 -16.43
CA ASP A 61 6.48 12.85 -15.71
C ASP A 61 5.57 12.92 -14.48
N TRP A 62 5.51 14.05 -13.79
CA TRP A 62 4.62 14.25 -12.67
C TRP A 62 3.13 14.24 -13.10
N GLU A 63 2.78 14.78 -14.26
CA GLU A 63 1.40 14.76 -14.78
C GLU A 63 0.95 13.34 -15.12
N ARG A 64 1.86 12.52 -15.66
CA ARG A 64 1.63 11.10 -15.90
C ARG A 64 1.34 10.35 -14.61
N PHE A 65 2.13 10.59 -13.58
CA PHE A 65 1.93 9.97 -12.28
C PHE A 65 0.64 10.43 -11.61
N TYR A 66 0.36 11.74 -11.62
CA TYR A 66 -0.88 12.28 -11.02
C TYR A 66 -2.14 11.84 -11.74
N MET A 67 -2.08 11.57 -13.04
CA MET A 67 -3.18 10.94 -13.74
C MET A 67 -3.46 9.54 -13.17
N ALA A 68 -2.42 8.71 -13.01
CA ALA A 68 -2.57 7.40 -12.39
C ALA A 68 -3.12 7.51 -10.96
N ARG A 69 -2.53 8.42 -10.16
CA ARG A 69 -2.95 8.67 -8.79
C ARG A 69 -4.43 9.03 -8.66
N GLY A 70 -4.96 9.84 -9.57
CA GLY A 70 -6.36 10.29 -9.57
C GLY A 70 -7.36 9.33 -10.23
N THR A 71 -6.90 8.25 -10.85
CA THR A 71 -7.77 7.33 -11.58
C THR A 71 -8.11 6.11 -10.72
N PRO A 72 -9.39 5.87 -10.39
CA PRO A 72 -9.78 4.72 -9.60
C PRO A 72 -9.61 3.41 -10.39
N VAL A 73 -9.09 2.40 -9.72
CA VAL A 73 -8.97 1.03 -10.23
C VAL A 73 -9.95 0.17 -9.46
N ALA A 74 -10.96 -0.38 -10.14
CA ALA A 74 -12.08 -1.07 -9.50
C ALA A 74 -11.63 -2.22 -8.58
N GLN A 75 -10.56 -2.91 -8.96
CA GLN A 75 -9.98 -4.01 -8.20
C GLN A 75 -9.41 -3.61 -6.83
N TYR A 76 -9.19 -2.31 -6.58
CA TYR A 76 -8.69 -1.81 -5.29
C TYR A 76 -9.79 -1.47 -4.29
N PHE A 77 -11.04 -1.70 -4.64
CA PHE A 77 -12.18 -1.40 -3.77
C PHE A 77 -12.92 -2.67 -3.36
N CYS A 78 -13.15 -2.80 -2.07
CA CYS A 78 -14.03 -3.84 -1.54
C CYS A 78 -15.49 -3.41 -1.76
N PRO A 79 -16.29 -4.15 -2.53
CA PRO A 79 -17.67 -3.77 -2.83
C PRO A 79 -18.57 -3.72 -1.59
N SER A 80 -18.18 -4.37 -0.50
CA SER A 80 -18.86 -4.28 0.79
C SER A 80 -18.57 -2.99 1.55
N ARG A 81 -17.53 -2.23 1.16
CA ARG A 81 -17.16 -0.99 1.82
C ARG A 81 -17.55 0.24 1.02
N ARG A 82 -17.13 0.32 -0.24
CA ARG A 82 -17.37 1.47 -1.11
C ARG A 82 -17.24 1.13 -2.58
N SER A 83 -17.82 1.96 -3.44
CA SER A 83 -17.59 1.88 -4.88
C SER A 83 -16.29 2.59 -5.28
N ALA A 84 -15.77 2.26 -6.46
CA ALA A 84 -14.59 2.93 -7.00
C ALA A 84 -14.82 4.43 -7.21
N SER A 85 -16.03 4.85 -7.59
CA SER A 85 -16.37 6.27 -7.77
C SER A 85 -16.36 7.06 -6.47
N ASP A 86 -16.73 6.41 -5.35
CA ASP A 86 -16.73 7.05 -4.03
C ASP A 86 -15.34 7.19 -3.43
N GLY A 87 -14.39 6.38 -3.93
CA GLY A 87 -13.00 6.34 -3.47
C GLY A 87 -12.07 7.34 -4.15
N VAL A 88 -12.58 8.30 -4.93
CA VAL A 88 -11.75 9.38 -5.50
C VAL A 88 -11.92 10.63 -4.65
N LYS A 89 -10.81 11.13 -4.13
CA LYS A 89 -10.76 12.33 -3.28
C LYS A 89 -9.81 13.36 -3.87
N SER A 90 -9.86 14.57 -3.35
CA SER A 90 -8.89 15.61 -3.68
C SER A 90 -8.01 15.84 -2.47
N SER A 91 -6.70 15.73 -2.64
CA SER A 91 -5.74 16.03 -1.58
C SER A 91 -5.88 17.48 -1.12
N GLY A 92 -5.72 17.71 0.17
CA GLY A 92 -5.53 19.04 0.70
C GLY A 92 -4.21 19.67 0.24
N GLU A 93 -3.91 20.86 0.71
CA GLU A 93 -2.70 21.64 0.39
C GLU A 93 -1.38 20.94 0.79
N TRP A 94 -1.44 19.89 1.55
CA TRP A 94 -0.31 19.16 2.12
C TRP A 94 0.64 18.54 1.09
N TYR A 95 0.15 18.29 -0.08
CA TYR A 95 0.89 17.47 -1.05
C TYR A 95 1.73 18.28 -2.03
N GLY A 96 1.99 19.57 -1.76
CA GLY A 96 3.03 20.37 -2.40
C GLY A 96 3.20 20.17 -3.91
N ALA A 97 2.23 19.50 -4.51
CA ALA A 97 2.32 19.13 -5.89
C ALA A 97 2.25 20.38 -6.76
N PRO A 98 2.97 20.40 -7.86
CA PRO A 98 2.86 21.46 -8.86
C PRO A 98 1.50 21.40 -9.59
N PHE A 99 0.45 20.98 -8.89
CA PHE A 99 -0.89 20.85 -9.45
C PHE A 99 -1.62 22.20 -9.35
N PRO A 100 -2.19 22.70 -10.42
CA PRO A 100 -2.93 23.96 -10.42
C PRO A 100 -4.03 23.95 -9.36
N GLY A 101 -3.99 24.93 -8.46
CA GLY A 101 -4.94 25.02 -7.35
C GLY A 101 -4.53 24.23 -6.09
N GLY A 102 -3.32 23.64 -6.06
CA GLY A 102 -2.76 23.02 -4.85
C GLY A 102 -3.44 21.71 -4.41
N ARG A 103 -4.36 21.15 -5.23
CA ARG A 103 -5.10 19.94 -4.91
C ARG A 103 -5.03 18.93 -6.04
N ALA A 104 -4.33 17.83 -5.83
CA ALA A 104 -4.31 16.72 -6.78
C ALA A 104 -5.32 15.65 -6.39
N PRO A 105 -6.07 15.07 -7.34
CA PRO A 105 -6.92 13.94 -7.04
C PRO A 105 -6.09 12.71 -6.65
N PHE A 106 -6.67 11.86 -5.81
CA PHE A 106 -6.13 10.54 -5.50
C PHE A 106 -7.27 9.51 -5.39
N ALA A 107 -6.98 8.28 -5.79
CA ALA A 107 -7.90 7.16 -5.67
C ALA A 107 -7.46 6.27 -4.51
N GLN A 108 -8.36 6.08 -3.58
CA GLN A 108 -8.15 5.28 -2.37
C GLN A 108 -7.98 3.79 -2.69
N THR A 109 -7.61 3.00 -1.68
CA THR A 109 -7.56 1.54 -1.75
C THR A 109 -8.10 0.93 -0.46
N ASP A 110 -8.79 -0.19 -0.57
CA ASP A 110 -9.27 -0.98 0.57
C ASP A 110 -8.32 -2.12 0.95
N TYR A 111 -7.20 -2.24 0.22
CA TYR A 111 -6.20 -3.29 0.42
C TYR A 111 -4.86 -2.70 0.79
N ALA A 112 -4.08 -3.47 1.54
CA ALA A 112 -2.74 -3.10 1.95
C ALA A 112 -1.77 -4.27 1.86
N GLY A 113 -0.49 -3.94 1.64
CA GLY A 113 0.62 -4.88 1.64
C GLY A 113 1.08 -5.21 3.06
N ASN A 114 1.60 -6.41 3.24
CA ASN A 114 2.13 -6.84 4.51
C ASN A 114 3.61 -6.44 4.66
N SER A 115 3.88 -5.54 5.60
CA SER A 115 5.23 -5.08 5.94
C SER A 115 5.85 -5.85 7.09
N LEU A 116 5.01 -6.40 7.98
CA LEU A 116 5.36 -6.87 9.30
C LEU A 116 6.49 -6.05 9.96
N ASP A 117 6.21 -4.83 10.27
CA ASP A 117 6.95 -4.09 11.29
C ASP A 117 6.17 -4.21 12.59
N THR A 118 6.70 -4.92 13.56
CA THR A 118 6.08 -5.10 14.89
C THR A 118 6.64 -4.13 15.91
N GLY A 119 7.49 -3.18 15.48
CA GLY A 119 8.04 -2.17 16.37
C GLY A 119 6.95 -1.24 16.90
N ASP A 120 7.06 -0.83 18.15
CA ASP A 120 6.21 0.16 18.83
C ASP A 120 6.17 1.52 18.08
N ASN A 121 6.91 1.66 17.00
CA ASN A 121 7.10 2.87 16.19
C ASN A 121 6.28 2.91 14.91
N TRP A 122 5.45 1.90 14.60
CA TRP A 122 4.52 1.98 13.49
C TRP A 122 3.55 3.17 13.63
N LEU A 123 3.19 3.51 14.83
CA LEU A 123 2.37 4.68 15.17
C LEU A 123 3.17 5.99 15.15
N GLY A 124 4.31 6.00 14.46
CA GLY A 124 5.27 7.08 14.44
C GLY A 124 4.68 8.46 14.32
N GLY A 125 4.74 9.17 15.43
CA GLY A 125 4.79 10.61 15.38
C GLY A 125 6.00 11.07 14.56
N GLU A 126 5.98 12.31 14.11
CA GLU A 126 7.10 12.95 13.43
C GLU A 126 8.44 12.62 14.12
N GLY A 127 9.32 11.90 13.43
CA GLY A 127 10.64 11.52 13.94
C GLY A 127 10.84 10.04 14.26
N ALA A 128 9.83 9.18 14.12
CA ALA A 128 10.07 7.74 14.18
C ALA A 128 10.97 7.33 12.99
N PRO A 129 12.09 6.64 13.26
CA PRO A 129 12.88 6.12 12.16
C PRO A 129 12.00 5.11 11.42
N TRP A 130 11.66 5.42 10.20
CA TRP A 130 10.96 4.54 9.25
C TRP A 130 11.89 3.36 8.97
N HIS A 131 11.83 2.34 9.83
CA HIS A 131 12.75 1.22 9.76
C HIS A 131 12.53 0.40 8.48
N ASN A 132 13.62 0.17 7.77
CA ASN A 132 13.70 -0.49 6.48
C ASN A 132 13.60 -2.01 6.55
N GLU A 133 13.41 -2.58 7.72
CA GLU A 133 13.63 -4.01 7.95
C GLU A 133 12.34 -4.70 8.43
N GLY A 134 11.24 -4.43 7.72
CA GLY A 134 10.05 -5.23 7.89
C GLY A 134 10.33 -6.70 7.53
N ASP A 135 9.87 -7.62 8.38
CA ASP A 135 9.99 -9.06 8.15
C ASP A 135 8.91 -9.61 7.20
N GLY A 136 8.05 -8.73 6.70
CA GLY A 136 7.04 -9.05 5.71
C GLY A 136 7.59 -9.18 4.28
N PRO A 137 6.79 -9.66 3.34
CA PRO A 137 7.21 -9.85 1.95
C PRO A 137 7.25 -8.55 1.14
N ILE A 138 6.52 -7.52 1.55
CA ILE A 138 6.56 -6.19 0.90
C ILE A 138 7.61 -5.35 1.63
N LEU A 139 8.69 -5.02 0.93
CA LEU A 139 9.82 -4.29 1.48
C LEU A 139 9.78 -2.82 1.06
N ARG A 140 10.26 -1.95 1.94
CA ARG A 140 10.50 -0.56 1.61
C ARG A 140 11.73 -0.43 0.73
N VAL A 141 11.70 0.50 -0.22
CA VAL A 141 12.91 0.95 -0.93
C VAL A 141 13.41 2.25 -0.30
N ASP A 142 14.73 2.40 -0.24
CA ASP A 142 15.35 3.60 0.31
C ASP A 142 15.74 4.54 -0.83
N GLY A 143 15.02 5.66 -0.95
CA GLY A 143 15.23 6.64 -2.01
C GLY A 143 16.53 7.43 -1.91
N ASP A 144 17.12 7.50 -0.72
CA ASP A 144 18.37 8.25 -0.48
C ASP A 144 19.63 7.43 -0.78
N GLN A 145 19.46 6.15 -1.11
CA GLN A 145 20.55 5.24 -1.42
C GLN A 145 20.60 4.90 -2.92
N PRO A 146 21.29 5.68 -3.76
CA PRO A 146 21.33 5.44 -5.20
C PRO A 146 21.97 4.10 -5.59
N ASN A 147 22.63 3.43 -4.65
CA ASN A 147 23.27 2.13 -4.82
C ASN A 147 22.54 1.00 -4.07
N LEU A 148 21.21 1.09 -3.93
CA LEU A 148 20.45 0.09 -3.24
C LEU A 148 20.73 -1.31 -3.83
N ASP A 149 21.24 -2.16 -2.98
CA ASP A 149 21.53 -3.54 -3.34
C ASP A 149 20.22 -4.26 -3.71
N LEU A 150 20.11 -4.74 -4.94
CA LEU A 150 18.96 -5.53 -5.42
C LEU A 150 18.65 -6.74 -4.50
N ARG A 151 19.57 -7.10 -3.60
CA ARG A 151 19.35 -8.10 -2.56
C ARG A 151 18.24 -7.73 -1.56
N LYS A 152 17.89 -6.45 -1.45
CA LYS A 152 16.79 -5.99 -0.58
C LYS A 152 15.38 -6.18 -1.18
N LEU A 153 15.26 -6.59 -2.46
CA LEU A 153 13.97 -6.94 -3.03
C LEU A 153 13.58 -8.36 -2.60
N CYS A 154 12.38 -8.52 -2.09
CA CYS A 154 11.86 -9.84 -1.77
C CYS A 154 11.57 -10.63 -3.05
N THR A 155 12.12 -11.82 -3.15
CA THR A 155 11.82 -12.78 -4.22
C THR A 155 10.98 -13.92 -3.66
N PHE A 156 10.36 -14.72 -4.52
CA PHE A 156 9.67 -15.95 -4.08
C PHE A 156 10.58 -16.88 -3.26
N ASN A 157 11.86 -16.98 -3.63
CA ASN A 157 12.83 -17.74 -2.85
C ASN A 157 13.23 -17.08 -1.52
N GLY A 158 12.92 -15.81 -1.35
CA GLY A 158 13.11 -15.07 -0.10
C GLY A 158 11.99 -15.29 0.92
N VAL A 159 10.88 -15.92 0.51
CA VAL A 159 9.76 -16.30 1.39
C VAL A 159 10.01 -17.73 1.89
N LYS A 160 10.89 -17.86 2.89
CA LYS A 160 11.40 -19.17 3.34
C LYS A 160 10.39 -19.96 4.18
N ASP A 161 9.44 -19.28 4.81
CA ASP A 161 8.38 -19.91 5.61
C ASP A 161 7.28 -20.52 4.75
N GLY A 162 7.42 -20.37 3.43
CA GLY A 162 6.55 -20.94 2.41
C GLY A 162 5.55 -19.92 1.88
N THR A 163 5.53 -19.80 0.55
CA THR A 163 4.63 -18.83 -0.14
C THR A 163 3.16 -19.07 0.11
N THR A 164 2.78 -20.29 0.48
CA THR A 164 1.41 -20.71 0.85
C THR A 164 1.02 -20.34 2.29
N ASN A 165 1.95 -19.82 3.09
CA ASN A 165 1.76 -19.51 4.51
C ASN A 165 1.88 -18.03 4.83
N VAL A 166 2.50 -17.25 3.95
CA VAL A 166 2.85 -15.85 4.20
C VAL A 166 1.88 -14.93 3.51
N VAL A 167 1.25 -14.03 4.28
CA VAL A 167 0.34 -12.99 3.80
C VAL A 167 1.13 -11.99 2.95
N LEU A 168 0.67 -11.78 1.72
CA LEU A 168 1.20 -10.76 0.81
C LEU A 168 0.40 -9.47 0.90
N LEU A 169 -0.91 -9.59 0.70
CA LEU A 169 -1.87 -8.47 0.71
C LEU A 169 -3.11 -8.87 1.52
N GLY A 170 -3.83 -7.90 2.03
CA GLY A 170 -5.12 -8.13 2.69
C GLY A 170 -5.97 -6.87 2.70
N GLU A 171 -7.23 -7.03 3.06
CA GLU A 171 -8.11 -5.90 3.34
C GLU A 171 -7.58 -5.12 4.54
N LYS A 172 -7.57 -3.79 4.45
CA LYS A 172 -7.12 -2.93 5.55
C LYS A 172 -8.30 -2.51 6.43
N ALA A 173 -8.12 -2.53 7.74
CA ALA A 173 -9.10 -1.98 8.64
C ALA A 173 -9.12 -0.46 8.55
N LEU A 174 -10.31 0.14 8.54
CA LEU A 174 -10.50 1.58 8.58
C LEU A 174 -11.30 1.99 9.82
N ASP A 175 -10.94 3.14 10.38
CA ASP A 175 -11.70 3.79 11.42
C ASP A 175 -12.83 4.62 10.80
N ASN A 176 -14.05 4.11 10.86
CA ASN A 176 -15.19 4.75 10.25
C ASN A 176 -15.54 6.11 10.87
N ASP A 177 -15.19 6.35 12.13
CA ASP A 177 -15.49 7.61 12.80
C ASP A 177 -14.50 8.71 12.46
N ASN A 178 -13.22 8.38 12.39
CA ASN A 178 -12.19 9.34 11.96
C ASN A 178 -12.19 9.56 10.44
N CYS A 179 -12.64 8.57 9.67
CA CYS A 179 -12.76 8.68 8.20
C CYS A 179 -14.08 9.33 7.76
N LYS A 180 -14.97 9.72 8.68
CA LYS A 180 -16.17 10.50 8.36
C LYS A 180 -15.80 11.86 7.80
N GLY A 181 -16.12 12.07 6.55
CA GLY A 181 -15.81 13.32 5.85
C GLY A 181 -14.65 13.22 4.88
N ASN A 182 -14.13 12.03 4.65
CA ASN A 182 -13.33 11.66 3.48
C ASN A 182 -11.83 11.46 3.65
N MET A 183 -11.21 11.78 4.76
CA MET A 183 -9.78 11.56 4.94
C MET A 183 -9.46 11.21 6.39
N CYS A 184 -8.81 10.11 6.57
CA CYS A 184 -8.07 9.74 7.78
C CYS A 184 -6.63 9.47 7.37
N GLY A 185 -5.69 9.48 8.29
CA GLY A 185 -4.28 9.38 7.96
C GLY A 185 -3.85 8.05 7.34
N ASP A 186 -4.74 7.08 7.29
CA ASP A 186 -4.53 5.79 6.63
C ASP A 186 -5.41 5.59 5.37
N ASP A 187 -5.99 6.67 4.84
CA ASP A 187 -6.81 6.66 3.62
C ASP A 187 -6.81 8.03 2.88
N ASN A 188 -5.67 8.75 2.89
CA ASN A 188 -5.54 10.13 2.41
C ASN A 188 -4.55 10.33 1.25
N GLU A 189 -3.76 9.31 0.85
CA GLU A 189 -2.83 9.35 -0.28
C GLU A 189 -3.21 8.41 -1.42
N GLY A 190 -3.91 7.32 -1.14
CA GLY A 190 -4.43 6.38 -2.12
C GLY A 190 -3.46 5.27 -2.54
N TYR A 191 -3.86 4.46 -3.54
CA TYR A 191 -3.16 3.23 -3.92
C TYR A 191 -1.76 3.44 -4.52
N THR A 192 -1.45 4.66 -4.96
CA THR A 192 -0.14 4.98 -5.52
C THR A 192 0.87 5.41 -4.47
N ALA A 193 0.43 5.65 -3.23
CA ALA A 193 1.32 6.02 -2.15
C ALA A 193 2.46 5.00 -2.00
N GLY A 194 3.64 5.49 -1.67
CA GLY A 194 4.78 4.64 -1.35
C GLY A 194 4.61 3.96 0.01
N TRP A 195 5.68 3.89 0.79
CA TRP A 195 5.62 3.33 2.16
C TRP A 195 4.81 4.25 3.06
N ASP A 196 3.59 3.86 3.33
CA ASP A 196 2.61 4.67 4.02
C ASP A 196 1.50 3.84 4.66
N HIS A 197 0.77 4.45 5.61
CA HIS A 197 -0.40 3.85 6.24
C HIS A 197 -1.54 3.57 5.26
N ASP A 198 -1.62 4.27 4.14
CA ASP A 198 -2.61 4.01 3.09
C ASP A 198 -2.45 2.65 2.44
N THR A 199 -1.21 2.19 2.28
CA THR A 199 -0.85 1.05 1.44
C THR A 199 -0.24 -0.12 2.21
N MET A 200 0.14 0.07 3.47
CA MET A 200 0.85 -0.93 4.26
C MET A 200 0.11 -1.27 5.55
N ARG A 201 0.18 -2.53 5.95
CA ARG A 201 -0.36 -3.07 7.20
C ARG A 201 0.60 -4.13 7.76
N HIS A 202 0.38 -4.51 9.02
CA HIS A 202 1.17 -5.55 9.70
C HIS A 202 0.27 -6.58 10.40
N THR A 203 0.85 -7.75 10.66
CA THR A 203 0.20 -8.84 11.39
C THR A 203 0.50 -8.84 12.89
N GLY A 204 1.03 -7.76 13.42
CA GLY A 204 1.32 -7.60 14.85
C GLY A 204 0.10 -7.62 15.75
N PHE A 205 -1.07 -7.26 15.21
CA PHE A 205 -2.37 -7.38 15.85
C PHE A 205 -3.29 -8.24 15.03
N VAL A 206 -4.18 -8.99 15.67
CA VAL A 206 -5.22 -9.76 14.97
C VAL A 206 -6.10 -8.83 14.14
N PRO A 207 -6.59 -9.29 12.99
CA PRO A 207 -7.45 -8.48 12.14
C PRO A 207 -8.78 -8.18 12.84
N GLN A 208 -9.43 -7.08 12.44
CA GLN A 208 -10.65 -6.60 13.06
C GLN A 208 -11.58 -5.97 12.02
N SER A 209 -12.90 -5.99 12.27
CA SER A 209 -13.83 -5.24 11.42
C SER A 209 -13.57 -3.74 11.47
N ASP A 210 -13.98 -3.05 10.43
CA ASP A 210 -14.10 -1.60 10.45
C ASP A 210 -14.94 -1.15 11.65
N GLY A 211 -14.60 -0.04 12.26
CA GLY A 211 -15.31 0.46 13.42
C GLY A 211 -14.62 1.63 14.08
N ASP A 212 -15.19 2.06 15.23
CA ASP A 212 -14.57 3.09 16.06
C ASP A 212 -13.28 2.56 16.68
N ARG A 213 -12.18 3.16 16.30
CA ARG A 213 -10.84 2.92 16.86
C ARG A 213 -10.34 4.18 17.52
N SER A 214 -11.23 4.83 18.22
CA SER A 214 -11.08 6.15 18.81
C SER A 214 -9.66 6.49 19.23
N GLY A 215 -9.13 7.54 18.67
CA GLY A 215 -8.02 8.28 19.22
C GLY A 215 -6.80 8.43 18.34
N THR A 216 -6.68 7.76 17.20
CA THR A 216 -5.54 7.96 16.32
C THR A 216 -5.97 8.29 14.89
N TRP A 217 -5.39 9.36 14.35
CA TRP A 217 -5.56 9.76 12.95
C TRP A 217 -5.14 8.67 11.95
N TYR A 218 -4.18 7.82 12.33
CA TYR A 218 -3.56 6.81 11.47
C TYR A 218 -4.04 5.38 11.72
N GLY A 219 -5.03 5.16 12.61
CA GLY A 219 -5.36 3.80 13.01
C GLY A 219 -4.18 3.10 13.71
N ASP A 220 -4.25 1.78 13.83
CA ASP A 220 -3.22 0.96 14.49
C ASP A 220 -2.43 0.06 13.52
N GLY A 221 -2.55 0.30 12.22
CA GLY A 221 -1.81 -0.44 11.20
C GLY A 221 -2.25 -1.88 10.98
N ARG A 222 -3.38 -2.31 11.56
CA ARG A 222 -3.86 -3.70 11.41
C ARG A 222 -4.62 -3.94 10.12
N PHE A 223 -4.61 -5.18 9.67
CA PHE A 223 -5.55 -5.68 8.67
C PHE A 223 -6.97 -5.75 9.23
N GLY A 224 -7.96 -5.68 8.34
CA GLY A 224 -9.38 -5.78 8.68
C GLY A 224 -10.27 -5.40 7.51
N ALA A 225 -11.59 -5.44 7.68
CA ALA A 225 -12.52 -5.22 6.59
C ALA A 225 -13.87 -4.67 7.08
N ALA A 226 -14.69 -4.23 6.11
CA ALA A 226 -16.12 -3.95 6.34
C ALA A 226 -16.96 -5.21 6.63
N HIS A 227 -16.36 -6.39 6.51
CA HIS A 227 -17.03 -7.66 6.83
C HIS A 227 -17.15 -7.86 8.35
N PRO A 228 -18.25 -8.44 8.86
CA PRO A 228 -18.51 -8.48 10.30
C PRO A 228 -17.60 -9.44 11.09
N SER A 229 -17.01 -10.46 10.45
CA SER A 229 -16.29 -11.52 11.18
C SER A 229 -15.02 -12.03 10.51
N VAL A 230 -14.73 -11.59 9.29
CA VAL A 230 -13.65 -12.12 8.47
C VAL A 230 -12.98 -11.05 7.64
N ILE A 231 -11.75 -11.34 7.22
CA ILE A 231 -11.05 -10.61 6.15
C ILE A 231 -10.67 -11.56 5.03
N ASN A 232 -10.47 -11.03 3.84
CA ASN A 232 -9.85 -11.74 2.73
C ASN A 232 -8.40 -11.30 2.60
N ILE A 233 -7.52 -12.27 2.42
CA ILE A 233 -6.09 -12.07 2.23
C ILE A 233 -5.61 -12.80 0.98
N VAL A 234 -4.51 -12.33 0.43
CA VAL A 234 -3.73 -13.00 -0.61
C VAL A 234 -2.42 -13.46 0.00
N LEU A 235 -2.08 -14.74 -0.19
CA LEU A 235 -0.79 -15.28 0.19
C LEU A 235 0.27 -15.05 -0.90
N CYS A 236 1.54 -15.24 -0.58
CA CYS A 236 2.63 -15.02 -1.52
C CYS A 236 2.62 -15.94 -2.75
N ASP A 237 1.87 -17.04 -2.72
CA ASP A 237 1.63 -17.92 -3.88
C ASP A 237 0.47 -17.47 -4.79
N GLY A 238 -0.21 -16.36 -4.42
CA GLY A 238 -1.38 -15.83 -5.12
C GLY A 238 -2.70 -16.45 -4.70
N SER A 239 -2.71 -17.43 -3.80
CA SER A 239 -3.97 -17.99 -3.30
C SER A 239 -4.69 -17.00 -2.37
N VAL A 240 -6.02 -16.98 -2.47
CA VAL A 240 -6.88 -16.17 -1.61
C VAL A 240 -7.41 -17.02 -0.48
N ARG A 241 -7.39 -16.49 0.75
CA ARG A 241 -7.99 -17.11 1.94
C ARG A 241 -8.83 -16.12 2.71
N THR A 242 -9.88 -16.64 3.32
CA THR A 242 -10.70 -15.93 4.29
C THR A 242 -10.20 -16.25 5.70
N ILE A 243 -9.90 -15.22 6.49
CA ILE A 243 -9.40 -15.34 7.86
C ILE A 243 -10.45 -14.79 8.82
N ASN A 244 -10.76 -15.57 9.86
CA ASN A 244 -11.67 -15.14 10.93
C ASN A 244 -10.93 -14.22 11.91
N TYR A 245 -11.61 -13.22 12.44
CA TYR A 245 -11.04 -12.31 13.46
C TYR A 245 -10.64 -13.00 14.77
N ASN A 246 -11.16 -14.20 15.04
CA ASN A 246 -10.77 -15.02 16.17
C ASN A 246 -9.51 -15.86 15.93
N ILE A 247 -8.79 -15.62 14.85
CA ILE A 247 -7.52 -16.30 14.60
C ILE A 247 -6.59 -16.18 15.82
N ASN A 248 -5.85 -17.24 16.10
CA ASN A 248 -4.84 -17.16 17.15
C ASN A 248 -3.78 -16.11 16.80
N GLU A 249 -3.49 -15.21 17.73
CA GLU A 249 -2.56 -14.10 17.53
C GLU A 249 -1.16 -14.57 17.10
N LEU A 250 -0.65 -15.65 17.69
CA LEU A 250 0.66 -16.17 17.33
C LEU A 250 0.69 -16.74 15.91
N ILE A 251 -0.39 -17.41 15.48
CA ILE A 251 -0.53 -17.91 14.11
C ILE A 251 -0.57 -16.73 13.15
N TRP A 252 -1.40 -15.72 13.45
CA TRP A 252 -1.52 -14.53 12.61
C TRP A 252 -0.20 -13.79 12.46
N ARG A 253 0.55 -13.59 13.55
CA ARG A 253 1.88 -12.97 13.50
C ARG A 253 2.85 -13.77 12.63
N ARG A 254 2.88 -15.11 12.77
CA ARG A 254 3.73 -15.97 11.93
C ARG A 254 3.37 -15.89 10.45
N MET A 255 2.10 -15.76 10.11
CA MET A 255 1.66 -15.56 8.73
C MET A 255 2.18 -14.25 8.12
N GLY A 256 2.59 -13.30 8.90
CA GLY A 256 3.20 -12.07 8.43
C GLY A 256 4.69 -12.19 8.12
N HIS A 257 5.40 -13.10 8.77
CA HIS A 257 6.84 -13.28 8.57
C HIS A 257 7.15 -14.06 7.30
N ARG A 258 8.17 -13.61 6.56
CA ARG A 258 8.64 -14.31 5.35
C ARG A 258 9.72 -15.37 5.62
N ASP A 259 10.46 -15.27 6.74
CA ASP A 259 11.67 -16.07 6.99
C ASP A 259 12.04 -16.25 8.48
N ASP A 260 11.08 -16.30 9.39
CA ASP A 260 11.34 -16.51 10.83
C ASP A 260 11.55 -17.99 11.20
N GLY A 261 11.36 -18.90 10.25
CA GLY A 261 11.53 -20.34 10.42
C GLY A 261 10.43 -21.02 11.23
N LYS A 262 9.35 -20.31 11.56
CA LYS A 262 8.27 -20.85 12.37
C LYS A 262 7.10 -21.33 11.51
N ARG A 263 6.66 -22.55 11.74
CA ARG A 263 5.54 -23.11 10.99
C ARG A 263 4.21 -22.46 11.38
N VAL A 264 3.37 -22.26 10.40
CA VAL A 264 1.97 -21.93 10.59
C VAL A 264 1.18 -23.24 10.64
N GLU A 265 0.66 -23.58 11.82
CA GLU A 265 -0.21 -24.74 12.01
C GLU A 265 -1.63 -24.21 12.28
N TYR A 266 -2.55 -24.50 11.36
CA TYR A 266 -3.96 -24.06 11.41
C TYR A 266 -4.80 -24.93 12.34
#